data_d01ddd367306f2825abac3dc36a23183
#
_entry.id   d01ddd367306f2825abac3dc36a23183
#
_cell.length_a   1.000
_cell.length_b   1.000
_cell.length_c   1.000
_cell.angle_alpha   90.00
_cell.angle_beta   90.00
_cell.angle_gamma   90.00
#
_symmetry.space_group_name_H-M   'P 1'
#
loop_
_entity.id
_entity.type
_entity.pdbx_description
1 polymer ?
#
loop_
_entity_poly.entity_id
_entity_poly.type
_entity_poly.pdbx_seq_one_letter_code
_entity_poly.pdbx_strand_id
1 'polypeptide(L)'
;MRARVLLLVLTACATAPRSSPAEAYLAALERNDLDAAWSLTSSRYRSATDAAAFRTRFGDPAVRAEHVARLREALAGSAPELLDLPPPAGEPAEAVRALVRAARAGNFDEAWRWMAAPERNRYTPERLARDFRAAPEADARLSRALAAVERPGETLGAETRWPLPTGGAVRVTMENGHPRVLALE
;
A
#
# COMPACT_ATOMS: atom_id res chain seq x y z
N MET A 1 53.13 33.96 -15.67
CA MET A 1 51.94 33.79 -14.82
C MET A 1 50.89 33.01 -15.62
N ARG A 2 50.65 31.73 -15.29
CA ARG A 2 49.67 30.86 -15.96
C ARG A 2 48.48 30.67 -15.01
N ALA A 3 47.34 31.28 -15.32
CA ALA A 3 46.12 31.10 -14.58
C ALA A 3 45.52 29.72 -14.90
N ARG A 4 45.40 28.85 -13.89
CA ARG A 4 44.65 27.59 -13.96
C ARG A 4 43.19 27.90 -13.67
N VAL A 5 42.32 27.76 -14.67
CA VAL A 5 40.88 27.79 -14.52
C VAL A 5 40.46 26.42 -13.99
N LEU A 6 39.97 26.39 -12.76
CA LEU A 6 39.40 25.19 -12.11
C LEU A 6 37.95 25.08 -12.54
N LEU A 7 37.65 24.13 -13.46
CA LEU A 7 36.26 23.85 -13.89
C LEU A 7 35.61 22.96 -12.83
N LEU A 8 34.75 23.54 -11.99
CA LEU A 8 33.87 22.81 -11.05
C LEU A 8 32.73 22.19 -11.83
N VAL A 9 32.79 20.88 -12.09
CA VAL A 9 31.69 20.09 -12.62
C VAL A 9 30.76 19.79 -11.47
N LEU A 10 29.67 20.56 -11.36
CA LEU A 10 28.53 20.25 -10.49
C LEU A 10 27.77 19.07 -11.11
N THR A 11 28.04 17.85 -10.67
CA THR A 11 27.20 16.69 -10.92
C THR A 11 25.89 16.87 -10.13
N ALA A 12 24.86 17.39 -10.78
CA ALA A 12 23.50 17.35 -10.27
C ALA A 12 23.06 15.88 -10.23
N CYS A 13 23.01 15.28 -9.05
CA CYS A 13 22.33 14.03 -8.82
C CYS A 13 20.82 14.29 -9.05
N ALA A 14 20.37 14.14 -10.29
CA ALA A 14 18.96 14.05 -10.60
C ALA A 14 18.44 12.78 -9.92
N THR A 15 17.69 12.95 -8.82
CA THR A 15 16.93 11.87 -8.21
C THR A 15 15.87 11.46 -9.23
N ALA A 16 16.10 10.33 -9.92
CA ALA A 16 15.12 9.76 -10.83
C ALA A 16 13.80 9.54 -10.06
N PRO A 17 12.63 9.86 -10.65
CA PRO A 17 11.36 9.59 -10.01
C PRO A 17 11.31 8.09 -9.69
N ARG A 18 11.07 7.76 -8.42
CA ARG A 18 10.92 6.36 -8.00
C ARG A 18 9.65 5.83 -8.63
N SER A 19 9.79 4.95 -9.63
CA SER A 19 8.66 4.21 -10.19
C SER A 19 7.93 3.46 -9.07
N SER A 20 6.60 3.41 -9.14
CA SER A 20 5.83 2.62 -8.19
C SER A 20 6.22 1.14 -8.27
N PRO A 21 6.08 0.34 -7.19
CA PRO A 21 6.32 -1.11 -7.26
C PRO A 21 5.55 -1.80 -8.38
N ALA A 22 4.34 -1.32 -8.69
CA ALA A 22 3.51 -1.85 -9.77
C ALA A 22 4.10 -1.52 -11.16
N GLU A 23 4.60 -0.30 -11.37
CA GLU A 23 5.30 0.09 -12.59
C GLU A 23 6.62 -0.66 -12.73
N ALA A 24 7.36 -0.84 -11.65
CA ALA A 24 8.60 -1.61 -11.63
C ALA A 24 8.34 -3.09 -11.99
N TYR A 25 7.25 -3.68 -11.46
CA TYR A 25 6.81 -5.03 -11.78
C TYR A 25 6.41 -5.17 -13.25
N LEU A 26 5.60 -4.23 -13.77
CA LEU A 26 5.23 -4.17 -15.18
C LEU A 26 6.48 -4.11 -16.08
N ALA A 27 7.38 -3.18 -15.79
CA ALA A 27 8.62 -3.01 -16.55
C ALA A 27 9.52 -4.27 -16.50
N ALA A 28 9.56 -5.00 -15.40
CA ALA A 28 10.29 -6.26 -15.30
C ALA A 28 9.67 -7.35 -16.20
N LEU A 29 8.34 -7.49 -16.21
CA LEU A 29 7.66 -8.42 -17.10
C LEU A 29 7.85 -8.08 -18.58
N GLU A 30 7.82 -6.79 -18.94
CA GLU A 30 8.06 -6.34 -20.31
C GLU A 30 9.47 -6.66 -20.82
N ARG A 31 10.46 -6.56 -19.96
CA ARG A 31 11.84 -6.94 -20.25
C ARG A 31 12.10 -8.45 -20.18
N ASN A 32 11.08 -9.24 -19.84
CA ASN A 32 11.20 -10.67 -19.55
C ASN A 32 12.20 -10.98 -18.41
N ASP A 33 12.35 -10.04 -17.47
CA ASP A 33 13.14 -10.21 -16.26
C ASP A 33 12.25 -10.81 -15.17
N LEU A 34 12.08 -12.14 -15.26
CA LEU A 34 11.14 -12.87 -14.39
C LEU A 34 11.65 -12.95 -12.94
N ASP A 35 12.96 -12.82 -12.71
CA ASP A 35 13.54 -12.80 -11.37
C ASP A 35 13.28 -11.48 -10.68
N ALA A 36 13.49 -10.36 -11.38
CA ALA A 36 13.11 -9.05 -10.89
C ALA A 36 11.60 -8.96 -10.66
N ALA A 37 10.77 -9.43 -11.61
CA ALA A 37 9.33 -9.47 -11.46
C ALA A 37 8.92 -10.30 -10.22
N TRP A 38 9.50 -11.48 -10.04
CA TRP A 38 9.25 -12.33 -8.87
C TRP A 38 9.57 -11.62 -7.55
N SER A 39 10.70 -10.94 -7.48
CA SER A 39 11.12 -10.21 -6.27
C SER A 39 10.14 -9.11 -5.85
N LEU A 40 9.41 -8.53 -6.82
CA LEU A 40 8.42 -7.49 -6.62
C LEU A 40 7.02 -8.01 -6.28
N THR A 41 6.78 -9.33 -6.32
CA THR A 41 5.51 -9.92 -5.88
C THR A 41 5.34 -9.83 -4.38
N SER A 42 4.09 -9.80 -3.91
CA SER A 42 3.79 -9.77 -2.48
C SER A 42 4.23 -11.05 -1.77
N SER A 43 4.53 -10.95 -0.47
CA SER A 43 4.84 -12.13 0.36
C SER A 43 3.71 -13.16 0.35
N ARG A 44 2.46 -12.71 0.31
CA ARG A 44 1.28 -13.58 0.19
C ARG A 44 1.29 -14.36 -1.12
N TYR A 45 1.64 -13.73 -2.25
CA TYR A 45 1.75 -14.42 -3.52
C TYR A 45 2.88 -15.45 -3.48
N ARG A 46 4.05 -15.09 -2.92
CA ARG A 46 5.19 -16.00 -2.78
C ARG A 46 4.95 -17.16 -1.81
N SER A 47 4.04 -17.02 -0.85
CA SER A 47 3.66 -18.15 0.02
C SER A 47 2.70 -19.13 -0.65
N ALA A 48 1.97 -18.70 -1.68
CA ALA A 48 1.01 -19.51 -2.43
C ALA A 48 1.57 -20.09 -3.76
N THR A 49 2.70 -19.56 -4.23
CA THR A 49 3.31 -19.91 -5.51
C THR A 49 4.82 -19.92 -5.34
N ASP A 50 5.51 -20.91 -5.87
CA ASP A 50 6.97 -20.89 -5.89
C ASP A 50 7.54 -20.17 -7.12
N ALA A 51 8.83 -19.83 -7.06
CA ALA A 51 9.51 -19.10 -8.13
C ALA A 51 9.60 -19.90 -9.45
N ALA A 52 9.63 -21.23 -9.38
CA ALA A 52 9.68 -22.09 -10.58
C ALA A 52 8.33 -22.06 -11.29
N ALA A 53 7.23 -22.22 -10.56
CA ALA A 53 5.87 -22.11 -11.10
C ALA A 53 5.61 -20.71 -11.70
N PHE A 54 6.09 -19.65 -11.05
CA PHE A 54 6.02 -18.30 -11.59
C PHE A 54 6.76 -18.17 -12.93
N ARG A 55 8.02 -18.64 -13.00
CA ARG A 55 8.82 -18.62 -14.23
C ARG A 55 8.20 -19.45 -15.34
N THR A 56 7.68 -20.63 -15.02
CA THR A 56 6.98 -21.49 -15.98
C THR A 56 5.77 -20.78 -16.57
N ARG A 57 4.95 -20.17 -15.72
CA ARG A 57 3.73 -19.46 -16.13
C ARG A 57 4.03 -18.23 -17.00
N PHE A 58 4.91 -17.36 -16.54
CA PHE A 58 5.23 -16.10 -17.24
C PHE A 58 6.39 -16.24 -18.25
N GLY A 59 7.03 -17.39 -18.32
CA GLY A 59 7.93 -17.77 -19.38
C GLY A 59 7.23 -17.93 -20.73
N ASP A 60 5.94 -18.32 -20.72
CA ASP A 60 5.10 -18.31 -21.90
C ASP A 60 4.87 -16.85 -22.37
N PRO A 61 5.30 -16.49 -23.60
CA PRO A 61 5.17 -15.13 -24.11
C PRO A 61 3.71 -14.67 -24.25
N ALA A 62 2.78 -15.57 -24.57
CA ALA A 62 1.37 -15.23 -24.76
C ALA A 62 0.71 -14.90 -23.40
N VAL A 63 0.94 -15.76 -22.40
CA VAL A 63 0.44 -15.54 -21.03
C VAL A 63 1.01 -14.24 -20.44
N ARG A 64 2.32 -14.00 -20.66
CA ARG A 64 2.97 -12.78 -20.19
C ARG A 64 2.42 -11.54 -20.87
N ALA A 65 2.24 -11.55 -22.20
CA ALA A 65 1.70 -10.42 -22.95
C ALA A 65 0.28 -10.07 -22.52
N GLU A 66 -0.59 -11.08 -22.33
CA GLU A 66 -1.94 -10.87 -21.83
C GLU A 66 -1.94 -10.25 -20.41
N HIS A 67 -1.05 -10.72 -19.53
CA HIS A 67 -0.94 -10.18 -18.18
C HIS A 67 -0.41 -8.75 -18.19
N VAL A 68 0.59 -8.43 -19.03
CA VAL A 68 1.12 -7.08 -19.22
C VAL A 68 0.02 -6.15 -19.75
N ALA A 69 -0.79 -6.56 -20.71
CA ALA A 69 -1.90 -5.78 -21.23
C ALA A 69 -2.91 -5.42 -20.13
N ARG A 70 -3.32 -6.41 -19.32
CA ARG A 70 -4.23 -6.19 -18.18
C ARG A 70 -3.64 -5.28 -17.12
N LEU A 71 -2.34 -5.40 -16.83
CA LEU A 71 -1.66 -4.51 -15.88
C LEU A 71 -1.59 -3.08 -16.39
N ARG A 72 -1.30 -2.88 -17.68
CA ARG A 72 -1.33 -1.54 -18.29
C ARG A 72 -2.71 -0.92 -18.23
N GLU A 73 -3.73 -1.68 -18.54
CA GLU A 73 -5.13 -1.23 -18.46
C GLU A 73 -5.49 -0.87 -17.00
N ALA A 74 -5.14 -1.73 -16.04
CA ALA A 74 -5.35 -1.46 -14.62
C ALA A 74 -4.58 -0.23 -14.12
N LEU A 75 -3.36 -0.02 -14.58
CA LEU A 75 -2.56 1.17 -14.23
C LEU A 75 -3.05 2.44 -14.96
N ALA A 76 -3.56 2.30 -16.18
CA ALA A 76 -4.13 3.42 -16.93
C ALA A 76 -5.56 3.75 -16.52
N GLY A 77 -6.36 2.74 -16.17
CA GLY A 77 -7.72 2.89 -15.68
C GLY A 77 -7.80 3.12 -14.17
N SER A 78 -6.74 2.84 -13.45
CA SER A 78 -6.53 3.36 -12.11
C SER A 78 -6.36 4.86 -12.27
N ALA A 79 -7.43 5.61 -12.00
CA ALA A 79 -7.31 7.04 -11.86
C ALA A 79 -6.04 7.33 -11.04
N PRO A 80 -5.28 8.39 -11.37
CA PRO A 80 -4.09 8.79 -10.60
C PRO A 80 -4.33 8.80 -9.08
N GLU A 81 -5.58 8.88 -8.65
CA GLU A 81 -6.06 8.71 -7.28
C GLU A 81 -5.75 7.35 -6.63
N LEU A 82 -5.59 6.25 -7.38
CA LEU A 82 -5.15 4.96 -6.83
C LEU A 82 -3.63 4.86 -6.72
N LEU A 83 -2.90 5.70 -7.47
CA LEU A 83 -1.45 5.86 -7.37
C LEU A 83 -1.06 6.97 -6.38
N ASP A 84 -1.97 7.88 -6.06
CA ASP A 84 -1.86 8.81 -4.94
C ASP A 84 -2.19 8.10 -3.62
N LEU A 85 -1.49 6.99 -3.40
CA LEU A 85 -1.45 6.42 -2.06
C LEU A 85 -0.84 7.51 -1.16
N PRO A 86 -1.46 7.80 -0.01
CA PRO A 86 -0.88 8.74 0.93
C PRO A 86 0.59 8.37 1.15
N PRO A 87 1.47 9.37 1.31
CA PRO A 87 2.88 9.10 1.57
C PRO A 87 2.99 8.08 2.68
N PRO A 88 4.02 7.21 2.67
CA PRO A 88 4.16 6.20 3.70
C PRO A 88 4.07 6.89 5.06
N ALA A 89 3.02 6.63 5.80
CA ALA A 89 2.99 6.92 7.21
C ALA A 89 4.15 6.10 7.79
N GLY A 90 5.14 6.75 8.36
CA GLY A 90 6.34 6.07 8.84
C GLY A 90 6.04 5.02 9.91
N GLU A 91 4.92 5.17 10.61
CA GLU A 91 4.52 4.30 11.71
C GLU A 91 3.10 3.73 11.51
N PRO A 92 2.87 2.46 11.89
CA PRO A 92 1.55 1.84 11.82
C PRO A 92 0.43 2.63 12.53
N ALA A 93 0.73 3.27 13.66
CA ALA A 93 -0.22 4.10 14.39
C ALA A 93 -0.73 5.30 13.58
N GLU A 94 0.13 5.87 12.72
CA GLU A 94 -0.27 7.02 11.88
C GLU A 94 -1.31 6.64 10.83
N ALA A 95 -1.28 5.41 10.30
CA ALA A 95 -2.33 4.92 9.40
C ALA A 95 -3.71 4.91 10.07
N VAL A 96 -3.76 4.52 11.35
CA VAL A 96 -5.00 4.55 12.14
C VAL A 96 -5.46 6.00 12.37
N ARG A 97 -4.56 6.90 12.76
CA ARG A 97 -4.87 8.32 12.95
C ARG A 97 -5.39 8.97 11.67
N ALA A 98 -4.77 8.67 10.52
CA ALA A 98 -5.16 9.19 9.23
C ALA A 98 -6.55 8.68 8.80
N LEU A 99 -6.81 7.38 8.92
CA LEU A 99 -8.11 6.79 8.65
C LEU A 99 -9.20 7.43 9.51
N VAL A 100 -8.97 7.56 10.82
CA VAL A 100 -9.94 8.14 11.74
C VAL A 100 -10.21 9.61 11.43
N ARG A 101 -9.17 10.39 11.14
CA ARG A 101 -9.29 11.80 10.75
C ARG A 101 -10.13 11.95 9.48
N ALA A 102 -9.85 11.13 8.44
CA ALA A 102 -10.58 11.14 7.20
C ALA A 102 -12.07 10.75 7.40
N ALA A 103 -12.33 9.67 8.15
CA ALA A 103 -13.69 9.21 8.44
C ALA A 103 -14.52 10.25 9.21
N ARG A 104 -13.93 10.91 10.22
CA ARG A 104 -14.58 12.00 10.98
C ARG A 104 -14.84 13.24 10.14
N ALA A 105 -13.97 13.53 9.19
CA ALA A 105 -14.17 14.62 8.22
C ALA A 105 -15.21 14.27 7.15
N GLY A 106 -15.74 13.03 7.12
CA GLY A 106 -16.66 12.58 6.08
C GLY A 106 -15.98 12.29 4.73
N ASN A 107 -14.64 12.32 4.69
CA ASN A 107 -13.85 12.00 3.51
C ASN A 107 -13.62 10.47 3.43
N PHE A 108 -14.63 9.76 2.95
CA PHE A 108 -14.60 8.30 2.92
C PHE A 108 -13.74 7.73 1.79
N ASP A 109 -13.45 8.50 0.75
CA ASP A 109 -12.46 8.14 -0.27
C ASP A 109 -11.08 8.04 0.35
N GLU A 110 -10.69 9.04 1.12
CA GLU A 110 -9.43 9.06 1.85
C GLU A 110 -9.38 7.96 2.94
N ALA A 111 -10.45 7.81 3.73
CA ALA A 111 -10.52 6.76 4.74
C ALA A 111 -10.35 5.36 4.12
N TRP A 112 -10.99 5.10 2.98
CA TRP A 112 -10.88 3.85 2.24
C TRP A 112 -9.44 3.58 1.77
N ARG A 113 -8.71 4.60 1.33
CA ARG A 113 -7.30 4.46 0.92
C ARG A 113 -6.40 3.97 2.05
N TRP A 114 -6.71 4.29 3.31
CA TRP A 114 -5.97 3.83 4.47
C TRP A 114 -6.30 2.40 4.90
N MET A 115 -7.35 1.78 4.36
CA MET A 115 -7.72 0.40 4.66
C MET A 115 -6.80 -0.60 3.96
N ALA A 116 -6.63 -1.78 4.54
CA ALA A 116 -5.91 -2.89 3.94
C ALA A 116 -6.67 -3.47 2.73
N ALA A 117 -5.94 -4.06 1.78
CA ALA A 117 -6.52 -4.60 0.55
C ALA A 117 -7.71 -5.56 0.77
N PRO A 118 -7.69 -6.48 1.75
CA PRO A 118 -8.85 -7.33 2.04
C PRO A 118 -10.10 -6.53 2.36
N GLU A 119 -9.97 -5.43 3.10
CA GLU A 119 -11.09 -4.57 3.46
C GLU A 119 -11.51 -3.67 2.29
N ARG A 120 -10.57 -3.12 1.52
CA ARG A 120 -10.88 -2.38 0.29
C ARG A 120 -11.65 -3.22 -0.73
N ASN A 121 -11.40 -4.53 -0.80
CA ASN A 121 -12.13 -5.45 -1.67
C ASN A 121 -13.57 -5.72 -1.20
N ARG A 122 -13.87 -5.48 0.08
CA ARG A 122 -15.21 -5.68 0.67
C ARG A 122 -16.05 -4.41 0.66
N TYR A 123 -15.42 -3.24 0.66
CA TYR A 123 -16.06 -1.93 0.77
C TYR A 123 -15.70 -1.03 -0.41
N THR A 124 -16.69 -0.31 -0.93
CA THR A 124 -16.44 0.91 -1.69
C THR A 124 -16.51 2.12 -0.75
N PRO A 125 -15.95 3.28 -1.12
CA PRO A 125 -16.10 4.50 -0.32
C PRO A 125 -17.54 4.83 0.04
N GLU A 126 -18.48 4.66 -0.89
CA GLU A 126 -19.92 4.94 -0.70
C GLU A 126 -20.55 3.95 0.29
N ARG A 127 -20.18 2.68 0.20
CA ARG A 127 -20.62 1.67 1.17
C ARG A 127 -20.07 1.95 2.55
N LEU A 128 -18.78 2.29 2.65
CA LEU A 128 -18.14 2.67 3.91
C LEU A 128 -18.87 3.87 4.53
N ALA A 129 -19.16 4.91 3.73
CA ALA A 129 -19.89 6.10 4.17
C ALA A 129 -21.30 5.78 4.69
N ARG A 130 -22.01 4.91 3.99
CA ARG A 130 -23.38 4.50 4.38
C ARG A 130 -23.35 3.71 5.69
N ASP A 131 -22.48 2.70 5.77
CA ASP A 131 -22.41 1.83 6.94
C ASP A 131 -21.92 2.61 8.18
N PHE A 132 -21.00 3.55 7.99
CA PHE A 132 -20.54 4.45 9.06
C PHE A 132 -21.67 5.33 9.60
N ARG A 133 -22.50 5.92 8.72
CA ARG A 133 -23.65 6.75 9.13
C ARG A 133 -24.77 5.94 9.79
N ALA A 134 -24.92 4.68 9.40
CA ALA A 134 -25.93 3.78 9.95
C ALA A 134 -25.53 3.17 11.30
N ALA A 135 -24.22 3.18 11.65
CA ALA A 135 -23.73 2.57 12.86
C ALA A 135 -23.68 3.59 14.03
N PRO A 136 -24.57 3.47 15.03
CA PRO A 136 -24.63 4.46 16.13
C PRO A 136 -23.33 4.55 16.94
N GLU A 137 -22.54 3.47 16.98
CA GLU A 137 -21.29 3.40 17.73
C GLU A 137 -20.03 3.68 16.88
N ALA A 138 -20.19 4.10 15.63
CA ALA A 138 -19.05 4.30 14.73
C ALA A 138 -18.00 5.26 15.32
N ASP A 139 -18.40 6.42 15.80
CA ASP A 139 -17.46 7.38 16.37
C ASP A 139 -16.82 6.88 17.70
N ALA A 140 -17.57 6.18 18.53
CA ALA A 140 -17.04 5.57 19.74
C ALA A 140 -15.98 4.49 19.40
N ARG A 141 -16.19 3.71 18.34
CA ARG A 141 -15.22 2.74 17.84
C ARG A 141 -13.95 3.44 17.35
N LEU A 142 -14.07 4.52 16.58
CA LEU A 142 -12.93 5.32 16.14
C LEU A 142 -12.17 5.93 17.32
N SER A 143 -12.88 6.41 18.35
CA SER A 143 -12.28 6.98 19.57
C SER A 143 -11.49 5.91 20.33
N ARG A 144 -12.03 4.70 20.48
CA ARG A 144 -11.31 3.57 21.10
C ARG A 144 -10.04 3.19 20.31
N ALA A 145 -10.14 3.18 18.99
CA ALA A 145 -8.99 2.89 18.14
C ALA A 145 -7.87 3.93 18.30
N LEU A 146 -8.21 5.22 18.34
CA LEU A 146 -7.24 6.28 18.63
C LEU A 146 -6.59 6.11 19.99
N ALA A 147 -7.37 5.86 21.04
CA ALA A 147 -6.84 5.67 22.39
C ALA A 147 -5.93 4.42 22.49
N ALA A 148 -6.22 3.39 21.71
CA ALA A 148 -5.38 2.20 21.66
C ALA A 148 -3.99 2.48 21.09
N VAL A 149 -3.90 3.20 19.97
CA VAL A 149 -2.63 3.48 19.27
C VAL A 149 -1.74 4.52 19.93
N GLU A 150 -2.18 5.14 21.03
CA GLU A 150 -1.32 5.96 21.90
C GLU A 150 -0.39 5.13 22.78
N ARG A 151 -0.60 3.82 22.86
CA ARG A 151 0.25 2.87 23.56
C ARG A 151 1.17 2.15 22.57
N PRO A 152 2.29 1.59 23.00
CA PRO A 152 3.09 0.71 22.15
C PRO A 152 2.27 -0.47 21.63
N GLY A 153 2.33 -0.72 20.32
CA GLY A 153 1.71 -1.88 19.70
C GLY A 153 2.65 -3.10 19.72
N GLU A 154 2.07 -4.28 19.66
CA GLU A 154 2.81 -5.53 19.50
C GLU A 154 2.99 -5.82 18.01
N THR A 155 4.23 -5.94 17.55
CA THR A 155 4.53 -6.25 16.14
C THR A 155 4.81 -7.73 15.97
N LEU A 156 4.03 -8.38 15.13
CA LEU A 156 4.13 -9.79 14.78
C LEU A 156 4.28 -9.92 13.24
N GLY A 157 5.50 -10.06 12.77
CA GLY A 157 5.79 -10.09 11.34
C GLY A 157 5.43 -8.75 10.65
N ALA A 158 4.53 -8.80 9.67
CA ALA A 158 4.06 -7.62 8.95
C ALA A 158 2.85 -6.93 9.62
N GLU A 159 2.38 -7.43 10.73
CA GLU A 159 1.20 -6.90 11.43
C GLU A 159 1.60 -6.27 12.76
N THR A 160 1.04 -5.09 13.06
CA THR A 160 1.09 -4.45 14.38
C THR A 160 -0.31 -4.46 14.98
N ARG A 161 -0.42 -4.84 16.26
CA ARG A 161 -1.67 -5.01 17.00
C ARG A 161 -1.69 -4.17 18.25
N TRP A 162 -2.84 -3.59 18.55
CA TRP A 162 -3.14 -2.89 19.80
C TRP A 162 -4.39 -3.53 20.42
N PRO A 163 -4.26 -4.27 21.51
CA PRO A 163 -5.40 -4.87 22.20
C PRO A 163 -6.40 -3.81 22.67
N LEU A 164 -7.69 -4.09 22.51
CA LEU A 164 -8.78 -3.24 23.01
C LEU A 164 -9.29 -3.76 24.35
N PRO A 165 -9.70 -2.88 25.29
CA PRO A 165 -10.27 -3.30 26.58
C PRO A 165 -11.56 -4.12 26.45
N THR A 166 -12.29 -3.94 25.37
CA THR A 166 -13.55 -4.61 25.07
C THR A 166 -13.38 -5.98 24.40
N GLY A 167 -12.14 -6.44 24.22
CA GLY A 167 -11.78 -7.55 23.36
C GLY A 167 -11.54 -7.11 21.92
N GLY A 168 -10.89 -7.99 21.13
CA GLY A 168 -10.45 -7.63 19.79
C GLY A 168 -9.17 -6.78 19.78
N ALA A 169 -8.84 -6.19 18.67
CA ALA A 169 -7.65 -5.35 18.51
C ALA A 169 -7.75 -4.39 17.33
N VAL A 170 -7.11 -3.24 17.44
CA VAL A 170 -6.72 -2.46 16.26
C VAL A 170 -5.57 -3.18 15.59
N ARG A 171 -5.67 -3.39 14.27
CA ARG A 171 -4.69 -4.15 13.49
C ARG A 171 -4.28 -3.36 12.27
N VAL A 172 -2.97 -3.27 12.06
CA VAL A 172 -2.37 -2.62 10.90
C VAL A 172 -1.39 -3.60 10.27
N THR A 173 -1.44 -3.74 8.96
CA THR A 173 -0.50 -4.56 8.19
C THR A 173 0.35 -3.70 7.28
N MET A 174 1.55 -4.19 6.95
CA MET A 174 2.41 -3.53 5.96
C MET A 174 2.11 -4.08 4.57
N GLU A 175 1.61 -3.25 3.67
CA GLU A 175 1.39 -3.55 2.25
C GLU A 175 2.36 -2.74 1.39
N ASN A 176 3.29 -3.40 0.72
CA ASN A 176 4.30 -2.75 -0.13
C ASN A 176 5.09 -1.62 0.59
N GLY A 177 5.43 -1.84 1.86
CA GLY A 177 6.13 -0.84 2.67
C GLY A 177 5.24 0.28 3.24
N HIS A 178 3.93 0.22 3.05
CA HIS A 178 2.97 1.18 3.57
C HIS A 178 2.06 0.55 4.63
N PRO A 179 1.86 1.20 5.78
CA PRO A 179 0.92 0.71 6.79
C PRO A 179 -0.52 0.88 6.29
N ARG A 180 -1.33 -0.17 6.49
CA ARG A 180 -2.76 -0.21 6.12
C ARG A 180 -3.58 -0.79 7.27
N VAL A 181 -4.69 -0.15 7.57
CA VAL A 181 -5.59 -0.60 8.63
C VAL A 181 -6.37 -1.83 8.18
N LEU A 182 -6.22 -2.92 8.93
CA LEU A 182 -6.87 -4.21 8.70
C LEU A 182 -8.14 -4.38 9.55
N ALA A 183 -8.13 -3.86 10.79
CA ALA A 183 -9.27 -3.90 11.68
C ALA A 183 -9.21 -2.80 12.74
N LEU A 184 -10.38 -2.39 13.25
CA LEU A 184 -10.54 -1.43 14.36
C LEU A 184 -11.36 -2.02 15.53
N GLU A 185 -11.40 -3.34 15.64
CA GLU A 185 -12.21 -4.06 16.63
C GLU A 185 -11.50 -5.29 17.20
#